data_a31e607db6abaae78f8d180647fbf718
#
_entry.id   a31e607db6abaae78f8d180647fbf718
#
_cell.length_a   1.000
_cell.length_b   1.000
_cell.length_c   1.000
_cell.angle_alpha   90.00
_cell.angle_beta   90.00
_cell.angle_gamma   90.00
#
_symmetry.space_group_name_H-M   'P 1'
#
loop_
_entity.id
_entity.type
_entity.pdbx_description
1 polymer ?
#
loop_
_entity_poly.entity_id
_entity_poly.type
_entity_poly.pdbx_seq_one_letter_code
_entity_poly.pdbx_strand_id
1 'polypeptide(L)'
;VLLTTGGVLLGGTTIYRYLNSKETTDASLPSLIDKIHQGNMKKILVIMSAGTKRGNTDRLTDAYIKGLVERGHSVTKVYLGSMRIEGCRGCGVCQRLAHQCAVRDGMEDIYPLFAACDTVVMASPLYFWTITAKLKSFIDRLYAISVDDKYPQKDSVLLMTAGDDNDTTFEQPIRYFRLLNQALGWNEVGLYCAGGCTGCEKLARQIDKVHLENAYKMGLEL
;
A
#
# COMPACT_ATOMS: atom_id res chain seq x y z
N VAL A 1 9.65 18.62 -9.65
CA VAL A 1 10.21 17.29 -9.33
C VAL A 1 9.76 16.35 -10.42
N LEU A 2 10.66 15.91 -11.30
CA LEU A 2 10.41 14.87 -12.30
C LEU A 2 10.48 13.53 -11.57
N LEU A 3 9.35 12.84 -11.45
CA LEU A 3 9.30 11.47 -10.96
C LEU A 3 9.79 10.54 -12.08
N THR A 4 11.01 10.03 -11.98
CA THR A 4 11.47 8.99 -12.91
C THR A 4 10.89 7.65 -12.47
N THR A 5 9.98 7.11 -13.26
CA THR A 5 9.43 5.77 -13.06
C THR A 5 10.30 4.75 -13.79
N GLY A 6 11.08 3.97 -13.05
CA GLY A 6 11.69 2.75 -13.57
C GLY A 6 10.70 1.59 -13.43
N GLY A 7 9.98 1.23 -14.47
CA GLY A 7 9.12 0.05 -14.50
C GLY A 7 9.92 -1.17 -14.91
N VAL A 8 9.97 -2.22 -14.08
CA VAL A 8 10.46 -3.54 -14.46
C VAL A 8 9.27 -4.44 -14.70
N LEU A 9 9.10 -4.90 -15.93
CA LEU A 9 8.10 -5.92 -16.30
C LEU A 9 8.69 -7.30 -15.99
N LEU A 10 8.23 -7.92 -14.92
CA LEU A 10 8.47 -9.33 -14.65
C LEU A 10 7.13 -10.07 -14.78
N GLY A 11 6.99 -10.88 -15.78
CA GLY A 11 5.89 -11.84 -15.89
C GLY A 11 4.46 -11.27 -15.86
N GLY A 12 4.20 -10.07 -16.39
CA GLY A 12 2.86 -9.45 -16.41
C GLY A 12 2.49 -8.66 -15.14
N THR A 13 3.34 -8.61 -14.14
CA THR A 13 3.15 -7.86 -12.89
C THR A 13 3.61 -6.42 -13.05
N THR A 14 2.75 -5.45 -12.76
CA THR A 14 3.13 -4.04 -12.79
C THR A 14 3.58 -3.59 -11.40
N ILE A 15 4.90 -3.47 -11.22
CA ILE A 15 5.54 -2.94 -10.00
C ILE A 15 6.21 -1.62 -10.36
N TYR A 16 5.89 -0.57 -9.62
CA TYR A 16 6.52 0.74 -9.79
C TYR A 16 7.44 1.04 -8.62
N ARG A 17 8.67 1.47 -8.92
CA ARG A 17 9.59 2.04 -7.93
C ARG A 17 9.64 3.54 -8.11
N TYR A 18 9.48 4.27 -7.04
CA TYR A 18 9.57 5.71 -6.99
C TYR A 18 10.83 6.08 -6.19
N LEU A 19 11.77 6.75 -6.85
CA LEU A 19 13.01 7.21 -6.24
C LEU A 19 13.07 8.73 -6.36
N ASN A 20 13.67 9.39 -5.38
CA ASN A 20 13.92 10.82 -5.45
C ASN A 20 15.09 11.08 -6.42
N SER A 21 14.86 11.87 -7.47
CA SER A 21 15.85 12.19 -8.50
C SER A 21 17.06 12.99 -8.02
N LYS A 22 17.12 13.36 -6.75
CA LYS A 22 18.25 14.09 -6.16
C LYS A 22 19.44 13.21 -5.79
N GLU A 23 19.38 11.90 -5.92
CA GLU A 23 20.47 10.99 -5.56
C GLU A 23 21.61 10.89 -6.60
N THR A 24 21.59 11.63 -7.70
CA THR A 24 22.56 11.42 -8.80
C THR A 24 23.53 12.56 -9.12
N THR A 25 23.55 13.65 -8.38
CA THR A 25 24.58 14.69 -8.62
C THR A 25 24.89 15.47 -7.35
N ASP A 26 25.95 15.19 -6.71
CA ASP A 26 27.01 16.06 -6.18
C ASP A 26 27.67 15.43 -4.95
N ALA A 27 28.99 15.25 -5.01
CA ALA A 27 29.83 14.75 -3.92
C ALA A 27 30.16 15.86 -2.90
N SER A 28 29.21 16.74 -2.56
CA SER A 28 29.32 17.65 -1.45
C SER A 28 28.86 16.97 -0.16
N LEU A 29 29.59 17.18 0.93
CA LEU A 29 29.23 16.69 2.27
C LEU A 29 27.75 16.94 2.54
N PRO A 30 26.96 15.88 2.82
CA PRO A 30 25.55 16.04 3.15
C PRO A 30 25.41 16.99 4.33
N SER A 31 24.48 17.94 4.25
CA SER A 31 24.18 18.83 5.37
C SER A 31 23.76 18.00 6.59
N LEU A 32 23.88 18.54 7.79
CA LEU A 32 23.40 17.87 9.01
C LEU A 32 21.92 17.48 8.89
N ILE A 33 21.15 18.29 8.16
CA ILE A 33 19.74 18.05 7.82
C ILE A 33 19.60 16.83 6.92
N ASP A 34 20.44 16.66 5.90
CA ASP A 34 20.42 15.48 5.02
C ASP A 34 20.78 14.21 5.79
N LYS A 35 21.70 14.27 6.75
CA LYS A 35 22.04 13.13 7.63
C LYS A 35 20.90 12.76 8.57
N ILE A 36 20.17 13.73 9.11
CA ILE A 36 18.98 13.50 9.94
C ILE A 36 17.86 12.87 9.10
N HIS A 37 17.67 13.32 7.86
CA HIS A 37 16.70 12.75 6.93
C HIS A 37 17.10 11.34 6.46
N GLN A 38 18.38 11.06 6.21
CA GLN A 38 18.87 9.73 5.86
C GLN A 38 18.68 8.71 6.99
N GLY A 39 18.75 9.14 8.27
CA GLY A 39 18.48 8.26 9.42
C GLY A 39 17.04 7.81 9.57
N ASN A 40 16.10 8.39 8.81
CA ASN A 40 14.66 8.13 8.94
C ASN A 40 14.01 7.63 7.63
N MET A 41 14.83 7.26 6.62
CA MET A 41 14.32 6.75 5.35
C MET A 41 13.73 5.35 5.51
N LYS A 42 12.44 5.20 5.22
CA LYS A 42 11.72 3.92 5.25
C LYS A 42 11.57 3.34 3.84
N LYS A 43 11.55 2.01 3.76
CA LYS A 43 11.10 1.27 2.59
C LYS A 43 9.60 1.03 2.71
N ILE A 44 8.83 1.60 1.82
CA ILE A 44 7.38 1.59 1.87
C ILE A 44 6.82 0.73 0.74
N LEU A 45 6.02 -0.26 1.09
CA LEU A 45 5.30 -1.10 0.14
C LEU A 45 3.84 -0.67 0.08
N VAL A 46 3.42 -0.19 -1.08
CA VAL A 46 2.03 0.20 -1.34
C VAL A 46 1.30 -0.91 -2.07
N ILE A 47 0.29 -1.48 -1.44
CA ILE A 47 -0.59 -2.51 -1.98
C ILE A 47 -1.86 -1.85 -2.48
N MET A 48 -1.92 -1.59 -3.77
CA MET A 48 -3.02 -0.94 -4.45
C MET A 48 -4.00 -1.98 -4.99
N SER A 49 -5.24 -2.01 -4.48
CA SER A 49 -6.19 -3.08 -4.75
C SER A 49 -7.37 -2.72 -5.66
N ALA A 50 -7.46 -1.45 -6.10
CA ALA A 50 -8.52 -1.06 -7.03
C ALA A 50 -8.37 -1.75 -8.39
N GLY A 51 -9.49 -2.07 -9.03
CA GLY A 51 -9.52 -2.69 -10.36
C GLY A 51 -9.17 -1.74 -11.52
N THR A 52 -9.14 -0.43 -11.28
CA THR A 52 -8.97 0.58 -12.34
C THR A 52 -7.77 1.47 -12.06
N LYS A 53 -6.82 1.48 -12.99
CA LYS A 53 -5.71 2.46 -13.00
C LYS A 53 -6.27 3.87 -13.23
N ARG A 54 -5.66 4.86 -12.59
CA ARG A 54 -6.08 6.27 -12.62
C ARG A 54 -7.50 6.51 -12.07
N GLY A 55 -8.06 5.52 -11.34
CA GLY A 55 -9.31 5.69 -10.58
C GLY A 55 -9.10 6.53 -9.32
N ASN A 56 -10.17 6.76 -8.56
CA ASN A 56 -10.13 7.62 -7.37
C ASN A 56 -9.12 7.13 -6.33
N THR A 57 -9.14 5.84 -6.00
CA THR A 57 -8.19 5.23 -5.05
C THR A 57 -6.75 5.34 -5.53
N ASP A 58 -6.52 5.13 -6.84
CA ASP A 58 -5.18 5.23 -7.44
C ASP A 58 -4.63 6.65 -7.37
N ARG A 59 -5.47 7.65 -7.67
CA ARG A 59 -5.12 9.08 -7.56
C ARG A 59 -4.84 9.51 -6.11
N LEU A 60 -5.65 9.05 -5.16
CA LEU A 60 -5.43 9.27 -3.73
C LEU A 60 -4.08 8.71 -3.29
N THR A 61 -3.81 7.47 -3.70
CA THR A 61 -2.57 6.76 -3.40
C THR A 61 -1.35 7.45 -4.02
N ASP A 62 -1.47 7.93 -5.27
CA ASP A 62 -0.38 8.66 -5.94
C ASP A 62 -0.07 10.00 -5.26
N ALA A 63 -1.08 10.70 -4.75
CA ALA A 63 -0.89 11.92 -3.97
C ALA A 63 -0.13 11.62 -2.65
N TYR A 64 -0.50 10.55 -1.96
CA TYR A 64 0.21 10.10 -0.76
C TYR A 64 1.68 9.72 -1.06
N ILE A 65 1.90 8.92 -2.13
CA ILE A 65 3.24 8.52 -2.57
C ILE A 65 4.10 9.75 -2.90
N LYS A 66 3.53 10.78 -3.52
CA LYS A 66 4.25 12.01 -3.81
C LYS A 66 4.82 12.64 -2.54
N GLY A 67 4.02 12.74 -1.47
CA GLY A 67 4.48 13.22 -0.16
C GLY A 67 5.61 12.37 0.42
N LEU A 68 5.45 11.04 0.39
CA LEU A 68 6.45 10.09 0.87
C LEU A 68 7.81 10.24 0.14
N VAL A 69 7.79 10.36 -1.18
CA VAL A 69 9.00 10.51 -2.00
C VAL A 69 9.66 11.85 -1.76
N GLU A 70 8.90 12.92 -1.60
CA GLU A 70 9.44 14.25 -1.24
C GLU A 70 10.06 14.26 0.15
N ARG A 71 9.54 13.46 1.08
CA ARG A 71 10.13 13.24 2.42
C ARG A 71 11.41 12.40 2.36
N GLY A 72 11.67 11.71 1.26
CA GLY A 72 12.88 10.92 1.04
C GLY A 72 12.69 9.41 1.19
N HIS A 73 11.46 8.92 1.38
CA HIS A 73 11.20 7.48 1.50
C HIS A 73 11.32 6.76 0.16
N SER A 74 11.76 5.49 0.20
CA SER A 74 11.76 4.59 -0.95
C SER A 74 10.41 3.89 -1.05
N VAL A 75 9.70 4.08 -2.16
CA VAL A 75 8.33 3.56 -2.33
C VAL A 75 8.26 2.55 -3.47
N THR A 76 7.70 1.39 -3.20
CA THR A 76 7.33 0.37 -4.20
C THR A 76 5.82 0.20 -4.22
N LYS A 77 5.17 0.46 -5.35
CA LYS A 77 3.72 0.29 -5.54
C LYS A 77 3.43 -0.96 -6.33
N VAL A 78 2.66 -1.86 -5.74
CA VAL A 78 2.16 -3.09 -6.35
C VAL A 78 0.67 -2.93 -6.65
N TYR A 79 0.29 -3.21 -7.89
CA TYR A 79 -1.06 -3.07 -8.37
C TYR A 79 -1.76 -4.43 -8.45
N LEU A 80 -2.51 -4.80 -7.40
CA LEU A 80 -3.19 -6.09 -7.32
C LEU A 80 -4.25 -6.30 -8.42
N GLY A 81 -4.82 -5.20 -8.92
CA GLY A 81 -5.84 -5.25 -9.97
C GLY A 81 -5.39 -5.96 -11.25
N SER A 82 -4.09 -5.89 -11.58
CA SER A 82 -3.50 -6.54 -12.75
C SER A 82 -2.88 -7.91 -12.45
N MET A 83 -2.91 -8.36 -11.19
CA MET A 83 -2.28 -9.61 -10.78
C MET A 83 -3.33 -10.71 -10.57
N ARG A 84 -2.94 -11.95 -10.89
CA ARG A 84 -3.66 -13.11 -10.43
C ARG A 84 -3.23 -13.40 -8.99
N ILE A 85 -4.13 -13.21 -8.03
CA ILE A 85 -3.93 -13.54 -6.61
C ILE A 85 -5.15 -14.33 -6.16
N GLU A 86 -4.93 -15.59 -5.80
CA GLU A 86 -5.95 -16.47 -5.25
C GLU A 86 -6.03 -16.32 -3.72
N GLY A 87 -7.20 -16.59 -3.16
CA GLY A 87 -7.39 -16.63 -1.72
C GLY A 87 -6.59 -17.75 -1.05
N CYS A 88 -6.38 -17.64 0.25
CA CYS A 88 -5.81 -18.72 1.05
C CYS A 88 -6.74 -19.93 1.05
N ARG A 89 -6.17 -21.13 0.81
CA ARG A 89 -6.93 -22.39 0.79
C ARG A 89 -7.03 -23.07 2.16
N GLY A 90 -6.42 -22.50 3.21
CA GLY A 90 -6.40 -23.08 4.56
C GLY A 90 -5.66 -24.43 4.64
N CYS A 91 -4.81 -24.77 3.67
CA CYS A 91 -4.19 -26.10 3.56
C CYS A 91 -3.04 -26.37 4.54
N GLY A 92 -2.54 -25.34 5.24
CA GLY A 92 -1.45 -25.43 6.22
C GLY A 92 -0.08 -25.84 5.64
N VAL A 93 0.07 -25.97 4.32
CA VAL A 93 1.33 -26.39 3.67
C VAL A 93 2.46 -25.43 3.99
N CYS A 94 2.21 -24.13 3.99
CA CYS A 94 3.21 -23.10 4.28
C CYS A 94 3.85 -23.24 5.69
N GLN A 95 3.08 -23.68 6.67
CA GLN A 95 3.60 -23.91 8.04
C GLN A 95 4.43 -25.19 8.17
N ARG A 96 4.29 -26.10 7.22
CA ARG A 96 5.06 -27.36 7.20
C ARG A 96 6.27 -27.32 6.26
N LEU A 97 6.25 -26.46 5.24
CA LEU A 97 7.28 -26.36 4.20
C LEU A 97 7.96 -24.98 4.21
N ALA A 98 8.75 -24.69 5.25
CA ALA A 98 9.63 -23.53 5.32
C ALA A 98 8.96 -22.19 4.91
N HIS A 99 7.71 -21.96 5.35
CA HIS A 99 6.95 -20.74 5.10
C HIS A 99 6.71 -20.41 3.61
N GLN A 100 6.63 -21.44 2.76
CA GLN A 100 6.30 -21.29 1.34
C GLN A 100 4.85 -21.64 1.07
N CYS A 101 4.10 -20.71 0.46
CA CYS A 101 2.73 -20.99 0.07
C CYS A 101 2.66 -22.01 -1.08
N ALA A 102 1.73 -22.98 -0.99
CA ALA A 102 1.50 -23.97 -2.05
C ALA A 102 0.80 -23.36 -3.29
N VAL A 103 0.15 -22.22 -3.17
CA VAL A 103 -0.49 -21.53 -4.28
C VAL A 103 0.54 -20.67 -5.00
N ARG A 104 0.82 -20.99 -6.26
CA ARG A 104 1.78 -20.30 -7.13
C ARG A 104 1.05 -19.25 -7.96
N ASP A 105 1.27 -17.98 -7.62
CA ASP A 105 0.65 -16.82 -8.26
C ASP A 105 1.43 -15.54 -7.97
N GLY A 106 0.87 -14.37 -8.24
CA GLY A 106 1.53 -13.08 -8.03
C GLY A 106 1.97 -12.78 -6.60
N MET A 107 1.56 -13.58 -5.59
CA MET A 107 2.09 -13.43 -4.24
C MET A 107 3.57 -13.78 -4.14
N GLU A 108 4.11 -14.62 -5.04
CA GLU A 108 5.54 -14.95 -5.05
C GLU A 108 6.41 -13.71 -5.30
N ASP A 109 5.93 -12.75 -6.11
CA ASP A 109 6.61 -11.47 -6.34
C ASP A 109 6.45 -10.51 -5.14
N ILE A 110 5.35 -10.64 -4.39
CA ILE A 110 5.02 -9.71 -3.29
C ILE A 110 5.73 -10.11 -1.98
N TYR A 111 5.86 -11.39 -1.67
CA TYR A 111 6.47 -11.83 -0.41
C TYR A 111 7.86 -11.23 -0.14
N PRO A 112 8.82 -11.21 -1.09
CA PRO A 112 10.13 -10.59 -0.84
C PRO A 112 10.03 -9.08 -0.66
N LEU A 113 9.13 -8.39 -1.36
CA LEU A 113 8.90 -6.96 -1.19
C LEU A 113 8.30 -6.66 0.19
N PHE A 114 7.35 -7.48 0.63
CA PHE A 114 6.74 -7.36 1.94
C PHE A 114 7.75 -7.63 3.07
N ALA A 115 8.59 -8.65 2.92
CA ALA A 115 9.65 -8.94 3.90
C ALA A 115 10.63 -7.78 4.05
N ALA A 116 10.96 -7.11 2.95
CA ALA A 116 11.96 -6.03 2.90
C ALA A 116 11.43 -4.65 3.29
N CYS A 117 10.10 -4.44 3.37
CA CYS A 117 9.54 -3.13 3.69
C CYS A 117 9.47 -2.89 5.20
N ASP A 118 9.53 -1.61 5.59
CA ASP A 118 9.31 -1.16 6.97
C ASP A 118 7.83 -0.81 7.19
N THR A 119 7.19 -0.25 6.16
CA THR A 119 5.80 0.20 6.18
C THR A 119 5.00 -0.43 5.06
N VAL A 120 3.80 -0.93 5.36
CA VAL A 120 2.82 -1.39 4.36
C VAL A 120 1.65 -0.43 4.28
N VAL A 121 1.37 0.06 3.07
CA VAL A 121 0.20 0.90 2.77
C VAL A 121 -0.83 0.05 2.05
N MET A 122 -2.00 -0.10 2.64
CA MET A 122 -3.14 -0.79 2.05
C MET A 122 -4.09 0.22 1.44
N ALA A 123 -4.24 0.21 0.10
CA ALA A 123 -5.10 1.12 -0.63
C ALA A 123 -6.25 0.38 -1.30
N SER A 124 -7.50 0.74 -0.96
CA SER A 124 -8.70 0.04 -1.41
C SER A 124 -9.88 0.99 -1.65
N PRO A 125 -10.67 0.81 -2.73
CA PRO A 125 -12.02 1.34 -2.73
C PRO A 125 -12.87 0.56 -1.71
N LEU A 126 -13.92 1.20 -1.22
CA LEU A 126 -14.94 0.56 -0.39
C LEU A 126 -15.88 -0.25 -1.27
N TYR A 127 -15.95 -1.55 -1.07
CA TYR A 127 -16.91 -2.44 -1.72
C TYR A 127 -17.72 -3.18 -0.66
N PHE A 128 -19.04 -3.00 -0.66
CA PHE A 128 -19.93 -3.59 0.35
C PHE A 128 -19.41 -3.41 1.78
N TRP A 129 -19.15 -2.15 2.14
CA TRP A 129 -18.68 -1.73 3.48
C TRP A 129 -17.36 -2.35 3.94
N THR A 130 -16.54 -2.84 3.02
CA THR A 130 -15.23 -3.41 3.37
C THR A 130 -14.20 -3.18 2.26
N ILE A 131 -13.00 -3.72 2.46
CA ILE A 131 -11.92 -3.73 1.47
C ILE A 131 -12.25 -4.64 0.29
N THR A 132 -11.54 -4.47 -0.83
CA THR A 132 -11.71 -5.35 -2.00
C THR A 132 -11.33 -6.81 -1.71
N ALA A 133 -11.95 -7.76 -2.41
CA ALA A 133 -11.59 -9.17 -2.36
C ALA A 133 -10.10 -9.42 -2.68
N LYS A 134 -9.51 -8.64 -3.60
CA LYS A 134 -8.08 -8.71 -3.94
C LYS A 134 -7.19 -8.36 -2.74
N LEU A 135 -7.53 -7.30 -1.99
CA LEU A 135 -6.79 -6.94 -0.79
C LEU A 135 -6.96 -7.99 0.30
N LYS A 136 -8.18 -8.51 0.46
CA LYS A 136 -8.44 -9.60 1.42
C LYS A 136 -7.66 -10.86 1.08
N SER A 137 -7.58 -11.24 -0.21
CA SER A 137 -6.76 -12.37 -0.65
C SER A 137 -5.28 -12.17 -0.32
N PHE A 138 -4.74 -10.96 -0.55
CA PHE A 138 -3.37 -10.62 -0.13
C PHE A 138 -3.18 -10.81 1.38
N ILE A 139 -4.08 -10.25 2.20
CA ILE A 139 -4.01 -10.33 3.68
C ILE A 139 -4.06 -11.78 4.14
N ASP A 140 -4.99 -12.60 3.63
CA ASP A 140 -5.13 -14.00 4.03
C ASP A 140 -3.89 -14.83 3.68
N ARG A 141 -3.19 -14.43 2.63
CA ARG A 141 -1.96 -15.10 2.17
C ARG A 141 -0.72 -14.71 2.99
N LEU A 142 -0.79 -13.66 3.84
CA LEU A 142 0.27 -13.33 4.78
C LEU A 142 0.49 -14.43 5.82
N TYR A 143 -0.46 -15.34 6.02
CA TYR A 143 -0.27 -16.50 6.87
C TYR A 143 0.97 -17.33 6.49
N ALA A 144 1.37 -17.30 5.22
CA ALA A 144 2.57 -18.03 4.76
C ALA A 144 3.89 -17.48 5.33
N ILE A 145 3.90 -16.25 5.84
CA ILE A 145 5.13 -15.62 6.38
C ILE A 145 5.13 -15.50 7.90
N SER A 146 4.11 -16.03 8.58
CA SER A 146 4.11 -16.12 10.05
C SER A 146 5.06 -17.23 10.49
N VAL A 147 5.73 -17.01 11.62
CA VAL A 147 6.56 -17.99 12.31
C VAL A 147 6.08 -18.10 13.73
N ASP A 148 5.64 -19.28 14.16
CA ASP A 148 5.05 -19.50 15.49
C ASP A 148 3.95 -18.48 15.81
N ASP A 149 3.04 -18.28 14.86
CA ASP A 149 1.94 -17.29 14.90
C ASP A 149 2.38 -15.82 15.07
N LYS A 150 3.66 -15.52 14.88
CA LYS A 150 4.20 -14.17 14.88
C LYS A 150 4.43 -13.67 13.46
N TYR A 151 4.10 -12.41 13.24
CA TYR A 151 4.29 -11.73 11.97
C TYR A 151 5.45 -10.73 12.05
N PRO A 152 6.15 -10.46 10.93
CA PRO A 152 7.14 -9.39 10.89
C PRO A 152 6.51 -8.06 11.33
N GLN A 153 7.19 -7.35 12.23
CA GLN A 153 6.75 -6.02 12.68
C GLN A 153 6.71 -5.06 11.50
N LYS A 154 5.61 -4.30 11.38
CA LYS A 154 5.40 -3.31 10.33
C LYS A 154 4.72 -2.07 10.88
N ASP A 155 5.02 -0.94 10.29
CA ASP A 155 4.11 0.18 10.29
C ASP A 155 3.05 -0.03 9.21
N SER A 156 1.84 0.42 9.44
CA SER A 156 0.72 0.22 8.52
C SER A 156 -0.08 1.49 8.29
N VAL A 157 -0.53 1.65 7.05
CA VAL A 157 -1.39 2.75 6.61
C VAL A 157 -2.58 2.21 5.85
N LEU A 158 -3.77 2.78 6.07
CA LEU A 158 -4.96 2.51 5.28
C LEU A 158 -5.37 3.75 4.49
N LEU A 159 -5.52 3.58 3.18
CA LEU A 159 -6.11 4.59 2.28
C LEU A 159 -7.37 4.03 1.64
N MET A 160 -8.50 4.70 1.81
CA MET A 160 -9.75 4.24 1.21
C MET A 160 -10.47 5.34 0.43
N THR A 161 -11.27 4.92 -0.54
CA THR A 161 -12.21 5.80 -1.25
C THR A 161 -13.59 5.16 -1.30
N ALA A 162 -14.65 5.97 -1.19
CA ALA A 162 -16.04 5.55 -1.34
C ALA A 162 -16.86 6.59 -2.11
N GLY A 163 -17.96 6.15 -2.71
CA GLY A 163 -18.94 7.05 -3.31
C GLY A 163 -19.80 7.74 -2.26
N ASP A 164 -20.04 7.04 -1.17
CA ASP A 164 -20.80 7.51 -0.03
C ASP A 164 -19.91 8.25 0.98
N ASP A 165 -20.48 9.12 1.80
CA ASP A 165 -19.76 9.95 2.78
C ASP A 165 -20.64 10.25 4.00
N ASN A 166 -21.16 9.22 4.62
CA ASN A 166 -21.88 9.35 5.90
C ASN A 166 -21.07 8.75 7.04
N ASP A 167 -21.50 8.97 8.27
CA ASP A 167 -20.77 8.58 9.48
C ASP A 167 -20.43 7.08 9.56
N THR A 168 -21.24 6.22 8.92
CA THR A 168 -21.06 4.77 8.94
C THR A 168 -20.30 4.21 7.75
N THR A 169 -20.04 5.03 6.72
CA THR A 169 -19.44 4.58 5.45
C THR A 169 -18.15 3.80 5.67
N PHE A 170 -17.25 4.30 6.50
CA PHE A 170 -15.95 3.69 6.74
C PHE A 170 -15.80 3.00 8.10
N GLU A 171 -16.84 2.96 8.91
CA GLU A 171 -16.77 2.38 10.27
C GLU A 171 -16.24 0.95 10.26
N GLN A 172 -16.82 0.10 9.43
CA GLN A 172 -16.46 -1.32 9.37
C GLN A 172 -15.02 -1.56 8.89
N PRO A 173 -14.53 -0.99 7.76
CA PRO A 173 -13.16 -1.22 7.32
C PRO A 173 -12.11 -0.59 8.23
N ILE A 174 -12.41 0.53 8.91
CA ILE A 174 -11.51 1.10 9.92
C ILE A 174 -11.39 0.15 11.11
N ARG A 175 -12.51 -0.38 11.62
CA ARG A 175 -12.50 -1.36 12.69
C ARG A 175 -11.75 -2.63 12.30
N TYR A 176 -11.98 -3.13 11.08
CA TYR A 176 -11.26 -4.28 10.54
C TYR A 176 -9.74 -4.02 10.50
N PHE A 177 -9.32 -2.87 9.99
CA PHE A 177 -7.91 -2.49 9.91
C PHE A 177 -7.24 -2.45 11.29
N ARG A 178 -7.90 -1.87 12.29
CA ARG A 178 -7.38 -1.81 13.67
C ARG A 178 -7.28 -3.19 14.31
N LEU A 179 -8.29 -4.04 14.13
CA LEU A 179 -8.23 -5.43 14.61
C LEU A 179 -7.14 -6.23 13.90
N LEU A 180 -6.94 -6.01 12.60
CA LEU A 180 -5.86 -6.64 11.85
C LEU A 180 -4.49 -6.22 12.39
N ASN A 181 -4.27 -4.92 12.60
CA ASN A 181 -3.02 -4.41 13.18
C ASN A 181 -2.75 -5.01 14.56
N GLN A 182 -3.76 -5.04 15.41
CA GLN A 182 -3.65 -5.67 16.73
C GLN A 182 -3.27 -7.16 16.63
N ALA A 183 -3.92 -7.90 15.73
CA ALA A 183 -3.66 -9.33 15.54
C ALA A 183 -2.26 -9.63 14.96
N LEU A 184 -1.75 -8.74 14.09
CA LEU A 184 -0.44 -8.90 13.46
C LEU A 184 0.69 -8.22 14.24
N GLY A 185 0.38 -7.48 15.30
CA GLY A 185 1.36 -6.70 16.07
C GLY A 185 1.92 -5.51 15.30
N TRP A 186 1.13 -4.92 14.40
CA TRP A 186 1.55 -3.78 13.57
C TRP A 186 1.16 -2.44 14.20
N ASN A 187 1.92 -1.39 13.87
CA ASN A 187 1.63 -0.03 14.31
C ASN A 187 0.79 0.70 13.23
N GLU A 188 -0.39 1.21 13.62
CA GLU A 188 -1.14 2.14 12.78
C GLU A 188 -0.40 3.50 12.77
N VAL A 189 0.15 3.90 11.63
CA VAL A 189 0.86 5.18 11.46
C VAL A 189 0.14 6.14 10.51
N GLY A 190 -0.98 5.72 9.92
CA GLY A 190 -1.80 6.57 9.09
C GLY A 190 -3.10 5.91 8.65
N LEU A 191 -4.13 6.74 8.54
CA LEU A 191 -5.44 6.33 8.06
C LEU A 191 -6.09 7.51 7.35
N TYR A 192 -6.52 7.32 6.11
CA TYR A 192 -7.26 8.32 5.37
C TYR A 192 -8.37 7.69 4.52
N CYS A 193 -9.58 8.21 4.69
CA CYS A 193 -10.77 7.78 3.98
C CYS A 193 -11.37 8.98 3.23
N ALA A 194 -11.46 8.87 1.90
CA ALA A 194 -12.04 9.87 1.02
C ALA A 194 -13.45 9.43 0.59
N GLY A 195 -14.46 10.06 1.17
CA GLY A 195 -15.86 9.89 0.79
C GLY A 195 -16.28 10.78 -0.38
N GLY A 196 -17.52 10.69 -0.82
CA GLY A 196 -18.09 11.52 -1.86
C GLY A 196 -17.45 11.38 -3.26
N CYS A 197 -16.67 10.32 -3.47
CA CYS A 197 -16.04 10.08 -4.76
C CYS A 197 -17.04 9.61 -5.80
N THR A 198 -17.05 10.23 -7.00
CA THR A 198 -17.95 9.81 -8.08
C THR A 198 -17.30 8.80 -9.03
N GLY A 199 -18.08 8.16 -9.89
CA GLY A 199 -17.57 7.41 -11.03
C GLY A 199 -17.87 5.92 -11.05
N CYS A 200 -19.06 5.52 -10.61
CA CYS A 200 -19.60 4.23 -11.04
C CYS A 200 -20.37 4.41 -12.36
N GLU A 201 -20.14 3.47 -13.28
CA GLU A 201 -20.81 3.36 -14.56
C GLU A 201 -20.65 4.55 -15.51
N LYS A 202 -21.64 5.46 -15.57
CA LYS A 202 -21.73 6.53 -16.57
C LYS A 202 -21.08 7.85 -16.15
N LEU A 203 -20.69 7.97 -14.88
CA LEU A 203 -20.10 9.21 -14.37
C LEU A 203 -18.56 9.18 -14.48
N ALA A 204 -17.97 10.32 -14.80
CA ALA A 204 -16.51 10.46 -14.73
C ALA A 204 -16.02 10.25 -13.30
N ARG A 205 -14.92 9.47 -13.14
CA ARG A 205 -14.32 9.25 -11.83
C ARG A 205 -13.68 10.52 -11.32
N GLN A 206 -14.23 11.04 -10.23
CA GLN A 206 -13.78 12.26 -9.58
C GLN A 206 -13.56 12.03 -8.10
N ILE A 207 -12.45 12.55 -7.62
CA ILE A 207 -12.12 12.69 -6.21
C ILE A 207 -11.84 14.18 -5.97
N ASP A 208 -12.37 14.73 -4.88
CA ASP A 208 -12.14 16.13 -4.54
C ASP A 208 -10.65 16.40 -4.32
N LYS A 209 -10.20 17.59 -4.73
CA LYS A 209 -8.82 18.03 -4.56
C LYS A 209 -8.38 18.05 -3.11
N VAL A 210 -9.28 18.36 -2.19
CA VAL A 210 -9.01 18.38 -0.75
C VAL A 210 -8.50 17.02 -0.26
N HIS A 211 -9.05 15.91 -0.76
CA HIS A 211 -8.59 14.57 -0.41
C HIS A 211 -7.18 14.30 -0.92
N LEU A 212 -6.86 14.77 -2.13
CA LEU A 212 -5.50 14.62 -2.69
C LEU A 212 -4.48 15.45 -1.91
N GLU A 213 -4.84 16.68 -1.53
CA GLU A 213 -4.00 17.55 -0.72
C GLU A 213 -3.74 16.96 0.68
N ASN A 214 -4.78 16.42 1.32
CA ASN A 214 -4.66 15.80 2.64
C ASN A 214 -3.81 14.52 2.58
N ALA A 215 -4.01 13.67 1.57
CA ALA A 215 -3.19 12.48 1.38
C ALA A 215 -1.71 12.85 1.14
N TYR A 216 -1.44 13.87 0.33
CA TYR A 216 -0.08 14.37 0.11
C TYR A 216 0.56 14.87 1.41
N LYS A 217 -0.16 15.69 2.21
CA LYS A 217 0.34 16.17 3.51
C LYS A 217 0.63 15.01 4.46
N MET A 218 -0.27 14.04 4.55
CA MET A 218 -0.06 12.85 5.37
C MET A 218 1.20 12.08 4.93
N GLY A 219 1.52 12.05 3.63
CA GLY A 219 2.74 11.45 3.11
C GLY A 219 4.01 12.24 3.46
N LEU A 220 3.92 13.56 3.66
CA LEU A 220 5.03 14.39 4.13
C LEU A 220 5.30 14.22 5.63
N GLU A 221 4.32 13.77 6.41
CA GLU A 221 4.38 13.65 7.87
C GLU A 221 4.90 12.28 8.34
N LEU A 222 4.95 11.27 7.46
CA LEU A 222 5.47 9.95 7.77
C LEU A 222 7.01 9.96 7.89
#